data_2706db8982d80d7aadc25758bc539dfe
#
_entry.id   2706db8982d80d7aadc25758bc539dfe
#
_cell.length_a   1.000
_cell.length_b   1.000
_cell.length_c   1.000
_cell.angle_alpha   90.00
_cell.angle_beta   90.00
_cell.angle_gamma   90.00
#
_symmetry.space_group_name_H-M   'P 1'
#
loop_
_entity.id
_entity.type
_entity.pdbx_description
1 polymer ?
#
loop_
_entity_poly.entity_id
_entity_poly.type
_entity_poly.pdbx_seq_one_letter_code
_entity_poly.pdbx_strand_id
1 'polypeptide(L)'
;MSKKQKKDKAACSTRQLMGIEEIKDYCIATRMGNLVFFIIKPTNISVLPDSSISARIYALLNVVKGQAEIEMLALNSKESFERNKDFYRERLSQEELPAVRRLLEQDSKHLDRIQVLMASSREFYIIIRLRGEQESDVFSYLSRIEQNINDNGFTTRRAHETGAYLVC
;
A
#
# COMPACT_ATOMS: atom_id res chain seq x y z
N MET A 1 13.57 15.00 -39.82
CA MET A 1 13.08 14.05 -38.78
C MET A 1 11.67 13.61 -39.13
N SER A 2 11.52 12.32 -39.34
CA SER A 2 10.35 11.73 -40.02
C SER A 2 9.08 11.81 -39.19
N LYS A 3 7.92 12.07 -39.83
CA LYS A 3 6.56 12.05 -39.27
C LYS A 3 6.22 10.74 -38.53
N LYS A 4 6.97 9.66 -38.76
CA LYS A 4 6.82 8.36 -38.13
C LYS A 4 7.21 8.36 -36.64
N GLN A 5 8.25 9.11 -36.24
CA GLN A 5 8.70 9.21 -34.84
C GLN A 5 7.77 10.01 -33.94
N LYS A 6 6.97 10.93 -34.53
CA LYS A 6 6.00 11.72 -33.76
C LYS A 6 4.72 10.94 -33.45
N LYS A 7 4.39 9.93 -34.26
CA LYS A 7 3.20 9.09 -34.09
C LYS A 7 3.38 8.06 -32.96
N ASP A 8 4.59 7.54 -32.79
CA ASP A 8 4.89 6.56 -31.74
C ASP A 8 4.89 7.16 -30.32
N LYS A 9 5.24 8.45 -30.18
CA LYS A 9 5.19 9.13 -28.88
C LYS A 9 3.78 9.46 -28.40
N ALA A 10 2.81 9.60 -29.29
CA ALA A 10 1.42 9.92 -28.96
C ALA A 10 0.59 8.70 -28.53
N ALA A 11 1.13 7.48 -28.70
CA ALA A 11 0.43 6.23 -28.42
C ALA A 11 0.87 5.54 -27.11
N CYS A 12 1.87 6.08 -26.39
CA CYS A 12 2.30 5.51 -25.12
C CYS A 12 1.32 5.88 -23.99
N SER A 13 0.78 4.87 -23.33
CA SER A 13 0.00 5.08 -22.08
C SER A 13 0.91 5.61 -20.98
N THR A 14 0.33 6.30 -19.99
CA THR A 14 1.06 6.74 -18.78
C THR A 14 1.82 5.59 -18.13
N ARG A 15 1.23 4.40 -18.10
CA ARG A 15 1.81 3.16 -17.60
C ARG A 15 3.12 2.79 -18.31
N GLN A 16 3.13 2.86 -19.63
CA GLN A 16 4.34 2.62 -20.45
C GLN A 16 5.41 3.69 -20.27
N LEU A 17 4.99 4.95 -20.05
CA LEU A 17 5.92 6.04 -19.75
C LEU A 17 6.60 5.86 -18.39
N MET A 18 5.90 5.28 -17.42
CA MET A 18 6.43 4.92 -16.09
C MET A 18 7.32 3.66 -16.14
N GLY A 19 7.42 2.98 -17.28
CA GLY A 19 8.21 1.76 -17.43
C GLY A 19 7.54 0.50 -16.87
N ILE A 20 6.23 0.58 -16.54
CA ILE A 20 5.45 -0.56 -16.11
C ILE A 20 5.02 -1.35 -17.32
N GLU A 21 5.45 -2.62 -17.40
CA GLU A 21 5.10 -3.54 -18.47
C GLU A 21 3.80 -4.28 -18.17
N GLU A 22 3.71 -4.85 -16.98
CA GLU A 22 2.58 -5.65 -16.55
C GLU A 22 2.37 -5.55 -15.02
N ILE A 23 1.12 -5.65 -14.58
CA ILE A 23 0.78 -5.85 -13.16
C ILE A 23 0.33 -7.29 -13.03
N LYS A 24 1.07 -8.07 -12.22
CA LYS A 24 0.78 -9.47 -11.91
C LYS A 24 0.24 -9.56 -10.47
N ASP A 25 -0.36 -10.69 -10.12
CA ASP A 25 -0.96 -10.93 -8.80
C ASP A 25 -0.06 -10.56 -7.61
N TYR A 26 1.25 -10.72 -7.74
CA TYR A 26 2.21 -10.53 -6.65
C TYR A 26 3.31 -9.51 -6.93
N CYS A 27 3.40 -8.97 -8.16
CA CYS A 27 4.46 -8.02 -8.51
C CYS A 27 4.05 -7.07 -9.63
N ILE A 28 4.78 -5.97 -9.74
CA ILE A 28 4.74 -5.07 -10.89
C ILE A 28 5.96 -5.37 -11.75
N ALA A 29 5.73 -5.88 -12.96
CA ALA A 29 6.78 -6.12 -13.94
C ALA A 29 7.22 -4.79 -14.55
N THR A 30 8.52 -4.52 -14.49
CA THR A 30 9.13 -3.32 -15.07
C THR A 30 10.33 -3.73 -15.94
N ARG A 31 10.79 -2.81 -16.79
CA ARG A 31 12.00 -3.02 -17.60
C ARG A 31 13.27 -3.29 -16.79
N MET A 32 13.27 -2.91 -15.51
CA MET A 32 14.42 -3.03 -14.61
C MET A 32 14.28 -4.17 -13.59
N GLY A 33 13.32 -5.07 -13.78
CA GLY A 33 13.01 -6.17 -12.89
C GLY A 33 11.61 -6.09 -12.30
N ASN A 34 11.20 -7.14 -11.62
CA ASN A 34 9.88 -7.25 -11.00
C ASN A 34 9.91 -6.67 -9.59
N LEU A 35 9.00 -5.76 -9.28
CA LEU A 35 8.86 -5.13 -7.97
C LEU A 35 7.81 -5.85 -7.14
N VAL A 36 8.21 -6.39 -6.00
CA VAL A 36 7.32 -7.02 -5.03
C VAL A 36 7.16 -6.11 -3.82
N PHE A 37 5.92 -5.87 -3.42
CA PHE A 37 5.58 -4.95 -2.35
C PHE A 37 5.17 -5.70 -1.10
N PHE A 38 5.80 -5.38 0.02
CA PHE A 38 5.43 -5.85 1.35
C PHE A 38 4.84 -4.68 2.14
N ILE A 39 3.58 -4.80 2.51
CA ILE A 39 2.86 -3.78 3.28
C ILE A 39 3.24 -3.96 4.74
N ILE A 40 3.76 -2.91 5.36
CA ILE A 40 4.15 -2.91 6.77
C ILE A 40 3.05 -2.25 7.60
N LYS A 41 2.56 -2.96 8.61
CA LYS A 41 1.61 -2.38 9.57
C LYS A 41 2.33 -1.33 10.43
N PRO A 42 1.90 -0.05 10.39
CA PRO A 42 2.52 0.99 11.20
C PRO A 42 2.31 0.73 12.68
N THR A 43 3.30 1.11 13.48
CA THR A 43 3.21 1.09 14.95
C THR A 43 3.34 2.52 15.47
N ASN A 44 2.50 2.90 16.41
CA ASN A 44 2.62 4.20 17.05
C ASN A 44 3.83 4.18 18.00
N ILE A 45 4.91 4.83 17.60
CA ILE A 45 6.14 4.92 18.37
C ILE A 45 6.06 5.96 19.52
N SER A 46 5.11 6.89 19.46
CA SER A 46 5.00 7.98 20.45
C SER A 46 4.59 7.48 21.83
N VAL A 47 4.06 6.27 21.95
CA VAL A 47 3.64 5.66 23.23
C VAL A 47 4.66 4.61 23.71
N LEU A 48 5.76 4.42 23.01
CA LEU A 48 6.78 3.44 23.35
C LEU A 48 7.90 4.08 24.20
N PRO A 49 8.47 3.36 25.16
CA PRO A 49 9.69 3.80 25.84
C PRO A 49 10.89 3.80 24.90
N ASP A 50 11.90 4.64 25.17
CA ASP A 50 13.09 4.83 24.35
C ASP A 50 13.84 3.52 24.06
N SER A 51 13.89 2.61 25.04
CA SER A 51 14.51 1.28 24.86
C SER A 51 13.80 0.46 23.77
N SER A 52 12.46 0.53 23.72
CA SER A 52 11.66 -0.17 22.70
C SER A 52 11.81 0.49 21.34
N ILE A 53 11.95 1.81 21.28
CA ILE A 53 12.22 2.53 20.01
C ILE A 53 13.59 2.12 19.49
N SER A 54 14.62 2.12 20.34
CA SER A 54 15.97 1.68 19.98
C SER A 54 16.00 0.23 19.48
N ALA A 55 15.30 -0.68 20.17
CA ALA A 55 15.19 -2.07 19.72
C ALA A 55 14.54 -2.20 18.33
N ARG A 56 13.51 -1.41 18.03
CA ARG A 56 12.89 -1.39 16.70
C ARG A 56 13.79 -0.83 15.60
N ILE A 57 14.62 0.17 15.92
CA ILE A 57 15.62 0.70 14.97
C ILE A 57 16.63 -0.40 14.62
N TYR A 58 17.14 -1.12 15.61
CA TYR A 58 18.06 -2.25 15.37
C TYR A 58 17.39 -3.39 14.59
N ALA A 59 16.14 -3.70 14.89
CA ALA A 59 15.35 -4.70 14.16
C ALA A 59 15.20 -4.31 12.67
N LEU A 60 14.88 -3.04 12.38
CA LEU A 60 14.82 -2.55 11.01
C LEU A 60 16.18 -2.64 10.31
N LEU A 61 17.25 -2.28 11.01
CA LEU A 61 18.61 -2.40 10.49
C LEU A 61 18.95 -3.84 10.12
N ASN A 62 18.50 -4.83 10.91
CA ASN A 62 18.70 -6.25 10.61
C ASN A 62 17.93 -6.68 9.35
N VAL A 63 16.70 -6.22 9.19
CA VAL A 63 15.92 -6.46 7.96
C VAL A 63 16.64 -5.91 6.74
N VAL A 64 17.10 -4.65 6.81
CA VAL A 64 17.77 -3.98 5.68
C VAL A 64 19.10 -4.64 5.34
N LYS A 65 19.91 -5.02 6.35
CA LYS A 65 21.20 -5.72 6.14
C LYS A 65 21.05 -7.11 5.53
N GLY A 66 19.92 -7.76 5.75
CA GLY A 66 19.66 -9.11 5.24
C GLY A 66 19.29 -9.15 3.75
N GLN A 67 19.15 -8.01 3.07
CA GLN A 67 18.67 -7.92 1.69
C GLN A 67 19.64 -7.14 0.82
N ALA A 68 19.93 -7.67 -0.38
CA ALA A 68 20.87 -7.02 -1.31
C ALA A 68 20.27 -5.76 -1.98
N GLU A 69 19.00 -5.82 -2.34
CA GLU A 69 18.28 -4.69 -2.95
C GLU A 69 16.94 -4.50 -2.25
N ILE A 70 16.85 -3.46 -1.43
CA ILE A 70 15.65 -3.10 -0.68
C ILE A 70 15.35 -1.62 -0.90
N GLU A 71 14.11 -1.32 -1.19
CA GLU A 71 13.60 0.05 -1.29
C GLU A 71 12.53 0.24 -0.21
N MET A 72 12.45 1.42 0.39
CA MET A 72 11.42 1.77 1.36
C MET A 72 10.56 2.89 0.80
N LEU A 73 9.25 2.68 0.82
CA LEU A 73 8.28 3.65 0.31
C LEU A 73 7.30 4.01 1.42
N ALA A 74 7.11 5.30 1.65
CA ALA A 74 6.07 5.83 2.50
C ALA A 74 5.10 6.66 1.64
N LEU A 75 3.84 6.22 1.59
CA LEU A 75 2.79 6.92 0.85
C LEU A 75 1.83 7.58 1.83
N ASN A 76 1.40 8.80 1.51
CA ASN A 76 0.25 9.39 2.16
C ASN A 76 -0.99 8.72 1.56
N SER A 77 -1.64 7.87 2.35
CA SER A 77 -2.90 7.26 1.99
C SER A 77 -4.06 8.13 2.47
N LYS A 78 -5.06 8.30 1.61
CA LYS A 78 -6.35 8.82 2.06
C LYS A 78 -7.18 7.62 2.51
N GLU A 79 -7.43 7.54 3.81
CA GLU A 79 -8.39 6.55 4.31
C GLU A 79 -9.74 6.82 3.66
N SER A 80 -10.27 5.84 2.95
CA SER A 80 -11.56 5.97 2.27
C SER A 80 -12.66 5.42 3.16
N PHE A 81 -13.55 6.29 3.59
CA PHE A 81 -14.76 5.91 4.33
C PHE A 81 -15.95 5.66 3.42
N GLU A 82 -15.75 5.47 2.11
CA GLU A 82 -16.86 5.32 1.16
C GLU A 82 -17.78 4.13 1.52
N ARG A 83 -17.24 2.99 1.93
CA ARG A 83 -18.05 1.85 2.40
C ARG A 83 -18.92 2.21 3.61
N ASN A 84 -18.38 2.98 4.54
CA ASN A 84 -19.10 3.44 5.71
C ASN A 84 -20.18 4.45 5.30
N LYS A 85 -19.88 5.34 4.37
CA LYS A 85 -20.86 6.31 3.83
C LYS A 85 -21.98 5.61 3.06
N ASP A 86 -21.66 4.58 2.28
CA ASP A 86 -22.67 3.77 1.57
C ASP A 86 -23.60 3.07 2.57
N PHE A 87 -23.07 2.51 3.65
CA PHE A 87 -23.88 1.94 4.73
C PHE A 87 -24.84 2.98 5.33
N TYR A 88 -24.36 4.19 5.65
CA TYR A 88 -25.22 5.25 6.18
C TYR A 88 -26.25 5.72 5.17
N ARG A 89 -25.91 5.81 3.88
CA ARG A 89 -26.88 6.16 2.81
C ARG A 89 -27.99 5.11 2.70
N GLU A 90 -27.61 3.83 2.68
CA GLU A 90 -28.56 2.74 2.64
C GLU A 90 -29.47 2.74 3.86
N ARG A 91 -28.89 2.86 5.07
CA ARG A 91 -29.65 2.90 6.31
C ARG A 91 -30.61 4.09 6.37
N LEU A 92 -30.18 5.28 5.93
CA LEU A 92 -31.02 6.47 5.85
C LEU A 92 -32.20 6.30 4.91
N SER A 93 -32.05 5.53 3.82
CA SER A 93 -33.13 5.27 2.86
C SER A 93 -34.23 4.36 3.45
N GLN A 94 -33.88 3.51 4.40
CA GLN A 94 -34.79 2.52 5.00
C GLN A 94 -35.37 2.98 6.36
N GLU A 95 -34.80 4.01 6.97
CA GLU A 95 -35.18 4.45 8.31
C GLU A 95 -36.40 5.39 8.29
N GLU A 96 -37.43 5.06 9.03
CA GLU A 96 -38.66 5.84 9.11
C GLU A 96 -38.72 6.80 10.31
N LEU A 97 -37.96 6.48 11.39
CA LEU A 97 -38.01 7.26 12.62
C LEU A 97 -37.19 8.56 12.48
N PRO A 98 -37.81 9.76 12.63
CA PRO A 98 -37.10 11.03 12.42
C PRO A 98 -35.95 11.27 13.36
N ALA A 99 -36.01 10.75 14.59
CA ALA A 99 -34.94 10.88 15.56
C ALA A 99 -33.69 10.07 15.16
N VAL A 100 -33.90 8.85 14.65
CA VAL A 100 -32.80 7.98 14.18
C VAL A 100 -32.21 8.53 12.89
N ARG A 101 -33.03 9.04 11.96
CA ARG A 101 -32.55 9.71 10.76
C ARG A 101 -31.59 10.87 11.08
N ARG A 102 -31.94 11.72 12.06
CA ARG A 102 -31.06 12.82 12.48
C ARG A 102 -29.71 12.34 13.01
N LEU A 103 -29.69 11.26 13.78
CA LEU A 103 -28.44 10.66 14.28
C LEU A 103 -27.58 10.12 13.15
N LEU A 104 -28.16 9.36 12.21
CA LEU A 104 -27.46 8.85 11.04
C LEU A 104 -26.89 9.97 10.15
N GLU A 105 -27.62 11.07 10.00
CA GLU A 105 -27.13 12.25 9.28
C GLU A 105 -25.95 12.93 10.02
N GLN A 106 -26.02 13.00 11.35
CA GLN A 106 -24.91 13.54 12.15
C GLN A 106 -23.65 12.67 12.05
N ASP A 107 -23.81 11.36 12.13
CA ASP A 107 -22.72 10.40 12.00
C ASP A 107 -22.08 10.46 10.60
N SER A 108 -22.91 10.53 9.55
CA SER A 108 -22.41 10.70 8.18
C SER A 108 -21.59 11.99 8.02
N LYS A 109 -22.09 13.12 8.56
CA LYS A 109 -21.34 14.38 8.58
C LYS A 109 -20.06 14.31 9.40
N HIS A 110 -20.07 13.52 10.48
CA HIS A 110 -18.88 13.30 11.30
C HIS A 110 -17.82 12.52 10.54
N LEU A 111 -18.21 11.49 9.76
CA LEU A 111 -17.29 10.77 8.88
C LEU A 111 -16.64 11.70 7.85
N ASP A 112 -17.38 12.64 7.26
CA ASP A 112 -16.82 13.63 6.34
C ASP A 112 -15.75 14.49 7.00
N ARG A 113 -15.97 14.93 8.24
CA ARG A 113 -15.00 15.72 9.00
C ARG A 113 -13.75 14.90 9.36
N ILE A 114 -13.94 13.66 9.82
CA ILE A 114 -12.83 12.76 10.13
C ILE A 114 -12.01 12.48 8.88
N GLN A 115 -12.63 12.23 7.74
CA GLN A 115 -11.94 12.00 6.47
C GLN A 115 -11.02 13.15 6.09
N VAL A 116 -11.45 14.40 6.32
CA VAL A 116 -10.61 15.59 6.08
C VAL A 116 -9.46 15.67 7.07
N LEU A 117 -9.69 15.35 8.35
CA LEU A 117 -8.68 15.43 9.41
C LEU A 117 -7.66 14.27 9.33
N MET A 118 -8.12 13.08 8.93
CA MET A 118 -7.30 11.87 8.81
C MET A 118 -6.66 11.69 7.43
N ALA A 119 -6.70 12.72 6.58
CA ALA A 119 -6.09 12.71 5.25
C ALA A 119 -4.56 12.48 5.23
N SER A 120 -3.97 12.15 6.39
CA SER A 120 -2.54 11.90 6.57
C SER A 120 -2.22 10.50 7.11
N SER A 121 -3.07 9.50 6.90
CA SER A 121 -2.63 8.13 7.17
C SER A 121 -1.48 7.79 6.23
N ARG A 122 -0.40 7.24 6.78
CA ARG A 122 0.76 6.81 5.99
C ARG A 122 0.75 5.30 5.88
N GLU A 123 0.93 4.85 4.67
CA GLU A 123 1.21 3.45 4.39
C GLU A 123 2.70 3.28 4.14
N PHE A 124 3.26 2.21 4.68
CA PHE A 124 4.67 1.90 4.57
C PHE A 124 4.84 0.60 3.81
N TYR A 125 5.77 0.62 2.86
CA TYR A 125 6.09 -0.51 2.01
C TYR A 125 7.58 -0.79 2.04
N ILE A 126 7.92 -2.07 2.07
CA ILE A 126 9.24 -2.56 1.68
C ILE A 126 9.08 -3.14 0.28
N ILE A 127 9.94 -2.73 -0.63
CA ILE A 127 9.92 -3.15 -2.02
C ILE A 127 11.18 -3.95 -2.28
N ILE A 128 11.02 -5.14 -2.82
CA ILE A 128 12.10 -6.03 -3.26
C ILE A 128 12.08 -6.07 -4.78
N ARG A 129 13.25 -5.87 -5.37
CA ARG A 129 13.45 -5.97 -6.80
C ARG A 129 14.01 -7.33 -7.16
N LEU A 130 13.25 -8.09 -7.96
CA LEU A 130 13.66 -9.38 -8.50
C LEU A 130 14.30 -9.18 -9.87
N ARG A 131 15.51 -9.73 -10.06
CA ARG A 131 16.24 -9.65 -11.33
C ARG A 131 16.66 -11.03 -11.80
N GLY A 132 15.88 -11.61 -12.73
CA GLY A 132 16.26 -12.84 -13.42
C GLY A 132 16.15 -14.13 -12.58
N GLU A 133 15.42 -14.11 -11.49
CA GLU A 133 15.15 -15.30 -10.67
C GLU A 133 14.16 -16.23 -11.38
N GLN A 134 14.39 -17.54 -11.25
CA GLN A 134 13.47 -18.53 -11.83
C GLN A 134 12.17 -18.51 -11.04
N GLU A 135 11.04 -18.58 -11.74
CA GLU A 135 9.69 -18.51 -11.11
C GLU A 135 9.48 -19.55 -10.00
N SER A 136 10.08 -20.73 -10.11
CA SER A 136 10.01 -21.80 -9.12
C SER A 136 10.55 -21.40 -7.74
N ASP A 137 11.56 -20.56 -7.68
CA ASP A 137 12.27 -20.21 -6.45
C ASP A 137 11.81 -18.87 -5.85
N VAL A 138 11.11 -18.06 -6.65
CA VAL A 138 10.64 -16.72 -6.25
C VAL A 138 9.72 -16.79 -5.02
N PHE A 139 8.74 -17.67 -5.01
CA PHE A 139 7.81 -17.75 -3.87
C PHE A 139 8.48 -18.18 -2.57
N SER A 140 9.41 -19.11 -2.64
CA SER A 140 10.21 -19.55 -1.48
C SER A 140 11.10 -18.40 -0.97
N TYR A 141 11.72 -17.66 -1.87
CA TYR A 141 12.52 -16.48 -1.55
C TYR A 141 11.67 -15.37 -0.91
N LEU A 142 10.52 -15.04 -1.49
CA LEU A 142 9.61 -14.03 -0.95
C LEU A 142 9.03 -14.42 0.41
N SER A 143 8.72 -15.71 0.61
CA SER A 143 8.23 -16.21 1.90
C SER A 143 9.31 -16.10 2.98
N ARG A 144 10.57 -16.35 2.64
CA ARG A 144 11.71 -16.17 3.56
C ARG A 144 11.91 -14.70 3.93
N ILE A 145 11.74 -13.78 2.98
CA ILE A 145 11.81 -12.34 3.25
C ILE A 145 10.68 -11.91 4.18
N GLU A 146 9.44 -12.33 3.87
CA GLU A 146 8.26 -12.03 4.69
C GLU A 146 8.44 -12.53 6.13
N GLN A 147 8.94 -13.75 6.27
CA GLN A 147 9.25 -14.33 7.58
C GLN A 147 10.34 -13.54 8.30
N ASN A 148 11.44 -13.20 7.62
CA ASN A 148 12.52 -12.39 8.21
C ASN A 148 12.01 -11.04 8.72
N ILE A 149 11.14 -10.36 7.99
CA ILE A 149 10.53 -9.09 8.41
C ILE A 149 9.64 -9.30 9.64
N ASN A 150 8.82 -10.35 9.66
CA ASN A 150 7.96 -10.70 10.79
C ASN A 150 8.76 -11.10 12.05
N ASP A 151 9.81 -11.90 11.89
CA ASP A 151 10.70 -12.33 12.98
C ASP A 151 11.43 -11.16 13.64
N ASN A 152 11.68 -10.09 12.89
CA ASN A 152 12.18 -8.82 13.41
C ASN A 152 11.10 -7.91 14.02
N GLY A 153 9.88 -8.43 14.21
CA GLY A 153 8.79 -7.74 14.92
C GLY A 153 8.00 -6.73 14.08
N PHE A 154 8.13 -6.77 12.74
CA PHE A 154 7.32 -5.98 11.83
C PHE A 154 6.22 -6.84 11.25
N THR A 155 4.95 -6.56 11.59
CA THR A 155 3.83 -7.25 10.96
C THR A 155 3.76 -6.84 9.49
N THR A 156 3.98 -7.80 8.61
CA THR A 156 3.98 -7.58 7.17
C THR A 156 3.10 -8.58 6.43
N ARG A 157 2.67 -8.19 5.23
CA ARG A 157 2.03 -9.08 4.25
C ARG A 157 2.42 -8.65 2.84
N ARG A 158 2.44 -9.58 1.92
CA ARG A 158 2.61 -9.26 0.49
C ARG A 158 1.37 -8.53 -0.03
N ALA A 159 1.58 -7.55 -0.90
CA ALA A 159 0.50 -6.93 -1.65
C ALA A 159 0.05 -7.88 -2.77
N HIS A 160 -1.26 -8.04 -2.92
CA HIS A 160 -1.90 -8.78 -4.02
C HIS A 160 -2.78 -7.83 -4.82
N GLU A 161 -3.05 -8.12 -6.07
CA GLU A 161 -3.86 -7.29 -6.96
C GLU A 161 -5.23 -6.95 -6.36
N THR A 162 -5.88 -7.90 -5.68
CA THR A 162 -7.16 -7.71 -4.99
C THR A 162 -7.09 -6.86 -3.71
N GLY A 163 -5.91 -6.60 -3.18
CA GLY A 163 -5.69 -5.83 -1.95
C GLY A 163 -4.90 -4.54 -2.16
N ALA A 164 -4.28 -4.40 -3.31
CA ALA A 164 -3.54 -3.23 -3.72
C ALA A 164 -4.43 -2.35 -4.61
N TYR A 165 -5.35 -1.59 -4.02
CA TYR A 165 -5.64 -0.29 -4.60
C TYR A 165 -4.38 0.55 -4.42
N LEU A 166 -3.32 0.15 -5.08
CA LEU A 166 -2.18 1.00 -5.37
C LEU A 166 -2.73 2.11 -6.24
N VAL A 167 -2.90 3.22 -5.59
CA VAL A 167 -3.19 4.56 -6.10
C VAL A 167 -2.79 4.67 -7.58
N CYS A 168 -3.79 4.66 -8.46
CA CYS A 168 -3.72 5.34 -9.74
C CYS A 168 -4.37 6.70 -9.59
#